data_9587784e6be6fdff19225464e2ec84ce
#
_entry.id   9587784e6be6fdff19225464e2ec84ce
#
_cell.length_a   1.000
_cell.length_b   1.000
_cell.length_c   1.000
_cell.angle_alpha   90.00
_cell.angle_beta   90.00
_cell.angle_gamma   90.00
#
_symmetry.space_group_name_H-M   'P 1'
#
loop_
_entity.id
_entity.type
_entity.pdbx_description
1 polymer ?
#
loop_
_entity_poly.entity_id
_entity_poly.type
_entity_poly.pdbx_seq_one_letter_code
_entity_poly.pdbx_strand_id
1 'polypeptide(L)'
;MSEQELDLALVKRVQQGDKNAFNLLVKKYQNKIAGLISRYVSNQGDIADVAQEAFIKAYRALPNFRGDSAFYTWLYRIAVNCAKNYLVAQGRKPPANDIDADDAEFYEGADSMRSNASPENLLLSEEVRAVIFNTIDSLPEDLKTAITLREIEGMSYEEIAVVMDCPVGTVRSRIFRAREAIDNKLNPLIGES
;
A
#
# COMPACT_ATOMS: atom_id res chain seq x y z
N MET A 1 13.95 21.55 0.38
CA MET A 1 14.06 20.24 1.06
C MET A 1 12.99 19.30 0.53
N SER A 2 13.40 18.14 0.06
CA SER A 2 12.45 17.10 -0.34
C SER A 2 11.72 16.54 0.90
N GLU A 3 10.57 15.91 0.68
CA GLU A 3 9.80 15.27 1.76
C GLU A 3 10.63 14.22 2.51
N GLN A 4 11.46 13.48 1.78
CA GLN A 4 12.39 12.49 2.34
C GLN A 4 13.48 13.12 3.23
N GLU A 5 14.00 14.27 2.84
CA GLU A 5 15.01 14.98 3.65
C GLU A 5 14.43 15.48 4.97
N LEU A 6 13.16 15.94 4.94
CA LEU A 6 12.45 16.35 6.15
C LEU A 6 12.23 15.15 7.10
N ASP A 7 11.82 14.00 6.55
CA ASP A 7 11.64 12.79 7.35
C ASP A 7 12.95 12.32 7.98
N LEU A 8 14.04 12.31 7.20
CA LEU A 8 15.36 11.93 7.72
C LEU A 8 15.86 12.89 8.81
N ALA A 9 15.56 14.19 8.68
CA ALA A 9 15.88 15.16 9.72
C ALA A 9 15.11 14.87 11.01
N LEU A 10 13.81 14.54 10.92
CA LEU A 10 13.02 14.14 12.08
C LEU A 10 13.51 12.83 12.69
N VAL A 11 13.83 11.83 11.86
CA VAL A 11 14.40 10.55 12.30
C VAL A 11 15.68 10.76 13.11
N LYS A 12 16.61 11.58 12.60
CA LYS A 12 17.86 11.90 13.32
C LYS A 12 17.60 12.54 14.69
N ARG A 13 16.63 13.45 14.79
CA ARG A 13 16.22 14.06 16.06
C ARG A 13 15.67 13.01 17.03
N VAL A 14 14.83 12.07 16.55
CA VAL A 14 14.32 10.96 17.38
C VAL A 14 15.47 10.08 17.89
N GLN A 15 16.43 9.75 17.02
CA GLN A 15 17.62 8.96 17.39
C GLN A 15 18.49 9.68 18.45
N GLN A 16 18.41 11.00 18.53
CA GLN A 16 19.05 11.83 19.55
C GLN A 16 18.20 11.99 20.84
N GLY A 17 17.04 11.34 20.91
CA GLY A 17 16.16 11.35 22.08
C GLY A 17 15.00 12.34 22.04
N ASP A 18 14.80 13.07 20.93
CA ASP A 18 13.68 14.00 20.79
C ASP A 18 12.38 13.26 20.46
N LYS A 19 11.59 12.99 21.49
CA LYS A 19 10.27 12.34 21.36
C LYS A 19 9.26 13.16 20.56
N ASN A 20 9.37 14.48 20.58
CA ASN A 20 8.44 15.35 19.84
C ASN A 20 8.63 15.22 18.33
N ALA A 21 9.85 14.95 17.86
CA ALA A 21 10.11 14.67 16.47
C ALA A 21 9.39 13.40 16.00
N PHE A 22 9.27 12.37 16.83
CA PHE A 22 8.48 11.18 16.51
C PHE A 22 6.97 11.48 16.41
N ASN A 23 6.45 12.31 17.31
CA ASN A 23 5.04 12.72 17.24
C ASN A 23 4.71 13.44 15.94
N LEU A 24 5.64 14.20 15.35
CA LEU A 24 5.48 14.83 14.06
C LEU A 24 5.42 13.79 12.93
N LEU A 25 6.26 12.75 12.97
CA LEU A 25 6.19 11.63 12.03
C LEU A 25 4.86 10.87 12.16
N VAL A 26 4.40 10.61 13.39
CA VAL A 26 3.08 9.97 13.61
C VAL A 26 1.96 10.80 13.00
N LYS A 27 1.91 12.10 13.27
CA LYS A 27 0.88 13.00 12.72
C LYS A 27 0.89 13.00 11.18
N LYS A 28 2.07 12.97 10.58
CA LYS A 28 2.23 12.93 9.12
C LYS A 28 1.70 11.65 8.51
N TYR A 29 1.96 10.50 9.13
CA TYR A 29 1.72 9.18 8.53
C TYR A 29 0.50 8.45 9.07
N GLN A 30 -0.12 8.87 10.18
CA GLN A 30 -1.20 8.13 10.83
C GLN A 30 -2.38 7.80 9.89
N ASN A 31 -2.81 8.75 9.06
CA ASN A 31 -3.94 8.54 8.14
C ASN A 31 -3.55 7.60 6.99
N LYS A 32 -2.34 7.69 6.47
CA LYS A 32 -1.82 6.80 5.43
C LYS A 32 -1.68 5.37 5.95
N ILE A 33 -1.11 5.20 7.14
CA ILE A 33 -0.97 3.89 7.78
C ILE A 33 -2.32 3.29 8.12
N ALA A 34 -3.27 4.04 8.68
CA ALA A 34 -4.62 3.56 8.93
C ALA A 34 -5.33 3.18 7.63
N GLY A 35 -5.20 3.97 6.57
CA GLY A 35 -5.73 3.66 5.24
C GLY A 35 -5.15 2.37 4.65
N LEU A 36 -3.84 2.15 4.78
CA LEU A 36 -3.20 0.92 4.35
C LEU A 36 -3.73 -0.30 5.16
N ILE A 37 -3.79 -0.19 6.48
CA ILE A 37 -4.25 -1.26 7.36
C ILE A 37 -5.73 -1.58 7.12
N SER A 38 -6.57 -0.59 6.79
CA SER A 38 -7.99 -0.79 6.49
C SER A 38 -8.24 -1.70 5.29
N ARG A 39 -7.25 -1.91 4.43
CA ARG A 39 -7.31 -2.88 3.34
C ARG A 39 -7.22 -4.34 3.80
N TYR A 40 -6.67 -4.57 4.99
CA TYR A 40 -6.53 -5.90 5.60
C TYR A 40 -7.57 -6.15 6.70
N VAL A 41 -7.91 -5.11 7.44
CA VAL A 41 -8.71 -5.17 8.66
C VAL A 41 -9.98 -4.35 8.44
N SER A 42 -11.14 -4.97 8.67
CA SER A 42 -12.43 -4.32 8.40
C SER A 42 -13.00 -3.58 9.62
N ASN A 43 -12.64 -4.00 10.84
CA ASN A 43 -13.14 -3.37 12.06
C ASN A 43 -12.33 -2.12 12.38
N GLN A 44 -13.00 -1.00 12.59
CA GLN A 44 -12.36 0.30 12.81
C GLN A 44 -11.53 0.37 14.10
N GLY A 45 -11.98 -0.31 15.17
CA GLY A 45 -11.24 -0.42 16.42
C GLY A 45 -9.92 -1.20 16.22
N ASP A 46 -9.98 -2.31 15.51
CA ASP A 46 -8.82 -3.13 15.21
C ASP A 46 -7.83 -2.42 14.27
N ILE A 47 -8.32 -1.60 13.32
CA ILE A 47 -7.46 -0.76 12.47
C ILE A 47 -6.63 0.20 13.33
N ALA A 48 -7.27 0.87 14.30
CA ALA A 48 -6.58 1.78 15.21
C ALA A 48 -5.54 1.06 16.07
N ASP A 49 -5.87 -0.12 16.58
CA ASP A 49 -4.97 -0.93 17.41
C ASP A 49 -3.76 -1.42 16.61
N VAL A 50 -3.96 -1.92 15.39
CA VAL A 50 -2.88 -2.37 14.52
C VAL A 50 -2.00 -1.20 14.07
N ALA A 51 -2.59 -0.04 13.78
CA ALA A 51 -1.83 1.16 13.46
C ALA A 51 -0.98 1.63 14.63
N GLN A 52 -1.53 1.64 15.84
CA GLN A 52 -0.80 1.96 17.05
C GLN A 52 0.36 0.99 17.31
N GLU A 53 0.13 -0.31 17.13
CA GLU A 53 1.17 -1.33 17.24
C GLU A 53 2.31 -1.08 16.23
N ALA A 54 1.97 -0.73 14.99
CA ALA A 54 2.95 -0.41 13.96
C ALA A 54 3.83 0.78 14.36
N PHE A 55 3.24 1.86 14.89
CA PHE A 55 4.02 3.01 15.37
C PHE A 55 4.86 2.70 16.61
N ILE A 56 4.37 1.87 17.54
CA ILE A 56 5.16 1.42 18.70
C ILE A 56 6.37 0.61 18.24
N LYS A 57 6.18 -0.32 17.31
CA LYS A 57 7.28 -1.10 16.72
C LYS A 57 8.27 -0.21 15.98
N ALA A 58 7.76 0.74 15.19
CA ALA A 58 8.58 1.73 14.49
C ALA A 58 9.43 2.54 15.49
N TYR A 59 8.83 3.08 16.55
CA TYR A 59 9.56 3.83 17.56
C TYR A 59 10.69 3.03 18.22
N ARG A 60 10.42 1.77 18.56
CA ARG A 60 11.42 0.88 19.17
C ARG A 60 12.55 0.49 18.21
N ALA A 61 12.23 0.35 16.91
CA ALA A 61 13.21 -0.02 15.90
C ALA A 61 13.97 1.17 15.30
N LEU A 62 13.48 2.40 15.51
CA LEU A 62 14.04 3.61 14.90
C LEU A 62 15.50 3.87 15.25
N PRO A 63 16.03 3.56 16.48
CA PRO A 63 17.44 3.70 16.78
C PRO A 63 18.35 2.91 15.83
N ASN A 64 17.87 1.81 15.26
CA ASN A 64 18.61 0.96 14.33
C ASN A 64 18.33 1.26 12.84
N PHE A 65 17.48 2.24 12.55
CA PHE A 65 17.19 2.64 11.19
C PHE A 65 18.40 3.34 10.56
N ARG A 66 18.92 2.77 9.47
CA ARG A 66 20.17 3.23 8.80
C ARG A 66 19.92 4.18 7.64
N GLY A 67 18.68 4.31 7.17
CA GLY A 67 18.37 5.12 6.00
C GLY A 67 18.64 4.43 4.66
N ASP A 68 18.76 3.10 4.64
CA ASP A 68 18.95 2.30 3.40
C ASP A 68 17.72 2.37 2.48
N SER A 69 16.58 2.76 3.01
CA SER A 69 15.36 3.09 2.28
C SER A 69 14.77 4.40 2.78
N ALA A 70 13.80 4.96 2.07
CA ALA A 70 13.01 6.08 2.58
C ALA A 70 12.30 5.68 3.89
N PHE A 71 12.14 6.64 4.81
CA PHE A 71 11.49 6.37 6.09
C PHE A 71 10.06 5.80 5.92
N TYR A 72 9.28 6.37 5.00
CA TYR A 72 7.92 5.89 4.74
C TYR A 72 7.89 4.45 4.21
N THR A 73 8.82 4.06 3.35
CA THR A 73 8.94 2.68 2.85
C THR A 73 9.20 1.70 3.99
N TRP A 74 10.12 2.05 4.88
CA TRP A 74 10.42 1.27 6.07
C TRP A 74 9.23 1.20 7.03
N LEU A 75 8.52 2.30 7.27
CA LEU A 75 7.33 2.36 8.11
C LEU A 75 6.19 1.51 7.52
N TYR A 76 5.97 1.58 6.21
CA TYR A 76 4.95 0.77 5.53
C TYR A 76 5.24 -0.72 5.61
N ARG A 77 6.50 -1.13 5.53
CA ARG A 77 6.89 -2.53 5.78
C ARG A 77 6.48 -2.99 7.18
N ILE A 78 6.69 -2.17 8.19
CA ILE A 78 6.27 -2.47 9.57
C ILE A 78 4.74 -2.59 9.64
N ALA A 79 4.01 -1.65 9.05
CA ALA A 79 2.55 -1.65 9.06
C ALA A 79 1.94 -2.87 8.35
N VAL A 80 2.45 -3.22 7.16
CA VAL A 80 2.03 -4.44 6.43
C VAL A 80 2.28 -5.69 7.26
N ASN A 81 3.44 -5.80 7.91
CA ASN A 81 3.75 -6.95 8.76
C ASN A 81 2.82 -7.01 9.99
N CYS A 82 2.48 -5.88 10.60
CA CYS A 82 1.51 -5.84 11.70
C CYS A 82 0.13 -6.30 11.24
N ALA A 83 -0.34 -5.83 10.09
CA ALA A 83 -1.64 -6.23 9.52
C ALA A 83 -1.66 -7.73 9.18
N LYS A 84 -0.61 -8.28 8.57
CA LYS A 84 -0.49 -9.71 8.30
C LYS A 84 -0.49 -10.55 9.58
N ASN A 85 0.25 -10.14 10.59
CA ASN A 85 0.28 -10.82 11.89
C ASN A 85 -1.09 -10.81 12.59
N TYR A 86 -1.82 -9.69 12.49
CA TYR A 86 -3.18 -9.59 12.99
C TYR A 86 -4.10 -10.62 12.30
N LEU A 87 -4.03 -10.75 10.96
CA LEU A 87 -4.84 -11.72 10.23
C LEU A 87 -4.51 -13.17 10.61
N VAL A 88 -3.22 -13.48 10.79
CA VAL A 88 -2.78 -14.81 11.27
C VAL A 88 -3.36 -15.10 12.66
N ALA A 89 -3.30 -14.13 13.57
CA ALA A 89 -3.84 -14.28 14.93
C ALA A 89 -5.36 -14.47 14.93
N GLN A 90 -6.08 -13.93 13.94
CA GLN A 90 -7.51 -14.13 13.75
C GLN A 90 -7.86 -15.46 13.05
N GLY A 91 -6.89 -16.34 12.81
CA GLY A 91 -7.08 -17.62 12.13
C GLY A 91 -7.33 -17.50 10.61
N ARG A 92 -7.15 -16.32 10.03
CA ARG A 92 -7.16 -16.12 8.58
C ARG A 92 -5.77 -16.44 8.06
N LYS A 93 -5.61 -17.57 7.36
CA LYS A 93 -4.32 -17.94 6.74
C LYS A 93 -3.88 -16.82 5.79
N PRO A 94 -2.63 -16.33 5.90
CA PRO A 94 -2.04 -15.57 4.81
C PRO A 94 -1.94 -16.51 3.59
N PRO A 95 -2.19 -16.01 2.37
CA PRO A 95 -2.00 -16.80 1.18
C PRO A 95 -0.57 -17.31 1.13
N ALA A 96 -0.42 -18.58 0.77
CA ALA A 96 0.88 -19.22 0.55
C ALA A 96 1.65 -18.42 -0.50
N ASN A 97 2.95 -18.25 -0.28
CA ASN A 97 3.87 -17.68 -1.27
C ASN A 97 3.87 -18.59 -2.49
N ASP A 98 3.03 -18.32 -3.47
CA ASP A 98 3.18 -18.89 -4.80
C ASP A 98 4.35 -18.17 -5.48
N ILE A 99 5.49 -18.84 -5.42
CA ILE A 99 6.66 -18.54 -6.23
C ILE A 99 6.36 -19.10 -7.62
N ASP A 100 5.75 -18.32 -8.46
CA ASP A 100 5.76 -18.55 -9.90
C ASP A 100 6.32 -17.31 -10.58
N ALA A 101 7.63 -17.39 -10.82
CA ALA A 101 8.31 -16.55 -11.76
C ALA A 101 8.04 -17.10 -13.16
N ASP A 102 7.00 -16.59 -13.80
CA ASP A 102 6.87 -16.72 -15.25
C ASP A 102 6.93 -15.34 -15.88
N ASP A 103 7.86 -15.22 -16.82
CA ASP A 103 8.17 -14.04 -17.60
C ASP A 103 6.91 -13.51 -18.30
N ALA A 104 6.34 -12.46 -17.77
CA ALA A 104 5.33 -11.70 -18.48
C ALA A 104 5.98 -10.48 -19.13
N GLU A 105 6.03 -10.49 -20.45
CA GLU A 105 6.46 -9.39 -21.31
C GLU A 105 5.70 -8.10 -20.97
N PHE A 106 6.46 -7.04 -20.92
CA PHE A 106 6.08 -5.71 -20.51
C PHE A 106 5.23 -5.01 -21.58
N TYR A 107 4.06 -4.51 -21.18
CA TYR A 107 3.41 -3.42 -21.88
C TYR A 107 3.42 -2.17 -20.99
N GLU A 108 4.22 -1.19 -21.39
CA GLU A 108 4.07 0.19 -20.96
C GLU A 108 2.89 0.80 -21.70
N GLY A 109 1.89 1.22 -20.95
CA GLY A 109 0.77 1.96 -21.49
C GLY A 109 -0.01 2.60 -20.37
N ALA A 110 0.45 3.74 -19.91
CA ALA A 110 -0.37 4.59 -19.08
C ALA A 110 -0.22 6.02 -19.56
N ASP A 111 -1.25 6.60 -20.11
CA ASP A 111 -1.41 8.02 -19.83
C ASP A 111 -2.86 8.48 -19.94
N SER A 112 -3.19 9.27 -18.93
CA SER A 112 -4.10 10.38 -18.87
C SER A 112 -5.56 10.16 -19.27
N MET A 113 -6.42 10.16 -18.26
CA MET A 113 -7.78 10.64 -18.41
C MET A 113 -7.95 11.96 -17.64
N ARG A 114 -7.82 13.07 -18.36
CA ARG A 114 -8.46 14.32 -17.99
C ARG A 114 -9.84 14.33 -18.60
N SER A 115 -10.87 14.27 -17.79
CA SER A 115 -12.26 14.20 -18.21
C SER A 115 -12.96 15.53 -17.99
N ASN A 116 -13.66 16.00 -19.03
CA ASN A 116 -14.67 17.06 -18.94
C ASN A 116 -15.91 16.45 -18.26
N ALA A 117 -16.31 17.01 -17.12
CA ALA A 117 -17.37 16.50 -16.29
C ALA A 117 -18.75 16.88 -16.83
N SER A 118 -19.54 15.89 -17.30
CA SER A 118 -21.00 15.96 -17.35
C SER A 118 -21.59 15.17 -16.16
N PRO A 119 -22.84 15.43 -15.71
CA PRO A 119 -23.48 14.68 -14.63
C PRO A 119 -23.55 13.17 -14.88
N GLU A 120 -23.73 12.76 -16.12
CA GLU A 120 -23.75 11.35 -16.56
C GLU A 120 -22.34 10.72 -16.44
N ASN A 121 -21.30 11.46 -16.79
CA ASN A 121 -19.91 11.04 -16.61
C ASN A 121 -19.50 10.95 -15.13
N LEU A 122 -20.13 11.73 -14.24
CA LEU A 122 -19.89 11.65 -12.81
C LEU A 122 -20.48 10.37 -12.21
N LEU A 123 -21.70 10.00 -12.57
CA LEU A 123 -22.33 8.74 -12.14
C LEU A 123 -21.55 7.52 -12.65
N LEU A 124 -21.19 7.49 -13.93
CA LEU A 124 -20.38 6.43 -14.53
C LEU A 124 -19.00 6.35 -13.83
N SER A 125 -18.40 7.48 -13.45
CA SER A 125 -17.13 7.51 -12.72
C SER A 125 -17.25 6.96 -11.31
N GLU A 126 -18.37 7.15 -10.62
CA GLU A 126 -18.61 6.59 -9.29
C GLU A 126 -18.85 5.08 -9.34
N GLU A 127 -19.61 4.59 -10.34
CA GLU A 127 -19.80 3.15 -10.54
C GLU A 127 -18.50 2.44 -10.89
N VAL A 128 -17.72 2.99 -11.82
CA VAL A 128 -16.39 2.48 -12.20
C VAL A 128 -15.46 2.46 -10.99
N ARG A 129 -15.43 3.53 -10.21
CA ARG A 129 -14.64 3.60 -8.99
C ARG A 129 -15.05 2.55 -7.97
N ALA A 130 -16.35 2.37 -7.75
CA ALA A 130 -16.86 1.35 -6.84
C ALA A 130 -16.47 -0.07 -7.30
N VAL A 131 -16.56 -0.36 -8.60
CA VAL A 131 -16.13 -1.65 -9.16
C VAL A 131 -14.62 -1.88 -8.96
N ILE A 132 -13.79 -0.86 -9.20
CA ILE A 132 -12.34 -0.95 -8.97
C ILE A 132 -12.05 -1.28 -7.51
N PHE A 133 -12.59 -0.51 -6.55
CA PHE A 133 -12.33 -0.74 -5.14
C PHE A 133 -12.87 -2.08 -4.64
N ASN A 134 -14.08 -2.47 -5.04
CA ASN A 134 -14.63 -3.78 -4.70
C ASN A 134 -13.79 -4.92 -5.29
N THR A 135 -13.26 -4.75 -6.49
CA THR A 135 -12.37 -5.73 -7.11
C THR A 135 -11.07 -5.83 -6.32
N ILE A 136 -10.42 -4.70 -6.02
CA ILE A 136 -9.20 -4.67 -5.20
C ILE A 136 -9.45 -5.36 -3.85
N ASP A 137 -10.58 -5.09 -3.19
CA ASP A 137 -10.92 -5.67 -1.89
C ASP A 137 -11.16 -7.20 -1.96
N SER A 138 -11.54 -7.73 -3.12
CA SER A 138 -11.71 -9.16 -3.37
C SER A 138 -10.45 -9.90 -3.79
N LEU A 139 -9.37 -9.18 -4.12
CA LEU A 139 -8.11 -9.79 -4.54
C LEU A 139 -7.44 -10.58 -3.40
N PRO A 140 -6.65 -11.62 -3.72
CA PRO A 140 -5.70 -12.20 -2.77
C PRO A 140 -4.82 -11.11 -2.13
N GLU A 141 -4.47 -11.26 -0.86
CA GLU A 141 -3.82 -10.20 -0.08
C GLU A 141 -2.53 -9.66 -0.69
N ASP A 142 -1.72 -10.53 -1.29
CA ASP A 142 -0.47 -10.11 -1.92
C ASP A 142 -0.70 -9.27 -3.18
N LEU A 143 -1.73 -9.59 -3.97
CA LEU A 143 -2.12 -8.78 -5.14
C LEU A 143 -2.73 -7.45 -4.70
N LYS A 144 -3.60 -7.49 -3.70
CA LYS A 144 -4.21 -6.30 -3.09
C LYS A 144 -3.14 -5.36 -2.55
N THR A 145 -2.17 -5.88 -1.80
CA THR A 145 -1.07 -5.08 -1.25
C THR A 145 -0.26 -4.43 -2.36
N ALA A 146 0.19 -5.20 -3.36
CA ALA A 146 1.02 -4.68 -4.43
C ALA A 146 0.33 -3.57 -5.23
N ILE A 147 -0.95 -3.77 -5.62
CA ILE A 147 -1.70 -2.78 -6.40
C ILE A 147 -2.02 -1.53 -5.56
N THR A 148 -2.34 -1.69 -4.28
CA THR A 148 -2.60 -0.57 -3.37
C THR A 148 -1.36 0.30 -3.20
N LEU A 149 -0.21 -0.30 -2.94
CA LEU A 149 1.06 0.42 -2.80
C LEU A 149 1.45 1.13 -4.10
N ARG A 150 1.16 0.54 -5.26
CA ARG A 150 1.47 1.13 -6.55
C ARG A 150 0.52 2.27 -6.94
N GLU A 151 -0.79 2.01 -6.95
CA GLU A 151 -1.78 2.93 -7.53
C GLU A 151 -2.30 3.97 -6.54
N ILE A 152 -2.35 3.63 -5.25
CA ILE A 152 -2.87 4.54 -4.22
C ILE A 152 -1.73 5.30 -3.53
N GLU A 153 -0.66 4.59 -3.16
CA GLU A 153 0.46 5.20 -2.45
C GLU A 153 1.56 5.73 -3.39
N GLY A 154 1.51 5.38 -4.68
CA GLY A 154 2.44 5.89 -5.69
C GLY A 154 3.88 5.37 -5.57
N MET A 155 4.08 4.23 -4.91
CA MET A 155 5.41 3.64 -4.69
C MET A 155 6.02 3.08 -5.99
N SER A 156 7.34 3.14 -6.08
CA SER A 156 8.10 2.42 -7.12
C SER A 156 8.07 0.91 -6.88
N TYR A 157 8.38 0.12 -7.91
CA TYR A 157 8.46 -1.34 -7.78
C TYR A 157 9.53 -1.76 -6.77
N GLU A 158 10.64 -1.04 -6.72
CA GLU A 158 11.74 -1.27 -5.79
C GLU A 158 11.30 -1.01 -4.33
N GLU A 159 10.57 0.07 -4.09
CA GLU A 159 10.02 0.38 -2.77
C GLU A 159 8.98 -0.67 -2.33
N ILE A 160 8.10 -1.08 -3.24
CA ILE A 160 7.13 -2.15 -2.97
C ILE A 160 7.83 -3.46 -2.65
N ALA A 161 8.90 -3.80 -3.36
CA ALA A 161 9.71 -4.98 -3.09
C ALA A 161 10.28 -4.97 -1.67
N VAL A 162 10.73 -3.82 -1.18
CA VAL A 162 11.18 -3.63 0.20
C VAL A 162 10.03 -3.80 1.19
N VAL A 163 8.86 -3.19 0.93
CA VAL A 163 7.67 -3.28 1.81
C VAL A 163 7.18 -4.72 1.91
N MET A 164 7.10 -5.42 0.77
CA MET A 164 6.55 -6.77 0.69
C MET A 164 7.58 -7.87 0.96
N ASP A 165 8.86 -7.51 1.14
CA ASP A 165 9.97 -8.45 1.34
C ASP A 165 10.04 -9.53 0.25
N CYS A 166 9.99 -9.12 -1.01
CA CYS A 166 10.02 -10.00 -2.17
C CYS A 166 10.81 -9.40 -3.33
N PRO A 167 11.24 -10.19 -4.32
CA PRO A 167 11.91 -9.69 -5.51
C PRO A 167 11.05 -8.72 -6.32
N VAL A 168 11.67 -7.78 -7.01
CA VAL A 168 10.99 -6.80 -7.90
C VAL A 168 10.19 -7.51 -9.00
N GLY A 169 10.68 -8.62 -9.54
CA GLY A 169 9.97 -9.45 -10.51
C GLY A 169 8.63 -9.99 -9.97
N THR A 170 8.61 -10.39 -8.70
CA THR A 170 7.38 -10.81 -8.01
C THR A 170 6.39 -9.65 -7.85
N VAL A 171 6.88 -8.44 -7.55
CA VAL A 171 6.02 -7.23 -7.50
C VAL A 171 5.38 -6.97 -8.86
N ARG A 172 6.16 -7.05 -9.94
CA ARG A 172 5.66 -6.85 -11.31
C ARG A 172 4.54 -7.82 -11.66
N SER A 173 4.74 -9.12 -11.41
CA SER A 173 3.75 -10.14 -11.71
C SER A 173 2.48 -9.98 -10.86
N ARG A 174 2.62 -9.60 -9.58
CA ARG A 174 1.48 -9.31 -8.69
C ARG A 174 0.66 -8.13 -9.19
N ILE A 175 1.31 -7.02 -9.55
CA ILE A 175 0.64 -5.83 -10.10
C ILE A 175 -0.04 -6.16 -11.42
N PHE A 176 0.61 -6.92 -12.30
CA PHE A 176 0.04 -7.36 -13.57
C PHE A 176 -1.25 -8.17 -13.35
N ARG A 177 -1.22 -9.19 -12.52
CA ARG A 177 -2.39 -10.03 -12.19
C ARG A 177 -3.51 -9.21 -11.53
N ALA A 178 -3.16 -8.25 -10.67
CA ALA A 178 -4.15 -7.37 -10.05
C ALA A 178 -4.84 -6.47 -11.08
N ARG A 179 -4.08 -5.88 -12.01
CA ARG A 179 -4.63 -5.07 -13.11
C ARG A 179 -5.51 -5.91 -14.03
N GLU A 180 -5.06 -7.11 -14.41
CA GLU A 180 -5.85 -8.04 -15.22
C GLU A 180 -7.20 -8.36 -14.58
N ALA A 181 -7.23 -8.62 -13.28
CA ALA A 181 -8.47 -8.86 -12.55
C ALA A 181 -9.41 -7.63 -12.55
N ILE A 182 -8.85 -6.43 -12.44
CA ILE A 182 -9.62 -5.18 -12.51
C ILE A 182 -10.16 -4.97 -13.92
N ASP A 183 -9.33 -5.13 -14.95
CA ASP A 183 -9.71 -4.96 -16.35
C ASP A 183 -10.83 -5.94 -16.76
N ASN A 184 -10.75 -7.19 -16.32
CA ASN A 184 -11.79 -8.19 -16.56
C ASN A 184 -13.14 -7.83 -15.93
N LYS A 185 -13.15 -7.04 -14.86
CA LYS A 185 -14.38 -6.52 -14.24
C LYS A 185 -14.87 -5.24 -14.88
N LEU A 186 -13.98 -4.43 -15.42
CA LEU A 186 -14.32 -3.15 -16.07
C LEU A 186 -14.76 -3.32 -17.52
N ASN A 187 -14.18 -4.26 -18.27
CA ASN A 187 -14.48 -4.47 -19.68
C ASN A 187 -15.97 -4.58 -20.00
N PRO A 188 -16.82 -5.30 -19.23
CA PRO A 188 -18.25 -5.34 -19.48
C PRO A 188 -18.97 -4.00 -19.29
N LEU A 189 -18.43 -3.10 -18.46
CA LEU A 189 -19.02 -1.79 -18.15
C LEU A 189 -18.62 -0.71 -19.17
N ILE A 190 -17.45 -0.86 -19.78
CA ILE A 190 -16.87 0.12 -20.71
C ILE A 190 -17.15 -0.30 -22.17
N GLY A 191 -17.39 -1.59 -22.44
CA GLY A 191 -17.57 -2.15 -23.77
C GLY A 191 -19.01 -2.11 -24.32
N GLU A 192 -19.97 -1.57 -23.60
CA GLU A 192 -21.38 -1.36 -24.05
C GLU A 192 -21.61 0.08 -24.56
N SER A 193 -20.69 0.60 -25.38
CA SER A 193 -20.91 1.88 -26.10
C SER A 193 -20.81 1.69 -27.60
#